data_29eb7ac98ea56fdc707ced2b08342c1c
#
_entry.id   29eb7ac98ea56fdc707ced2b08342c1c
#
_cell.length_a   1.000
_cell.length_b   1.000
_cell.length_c   1.000
_cell.angle_alpha   90.00
_cell.angle_beta   90.00
_cell.angle_gamma   90.00
#
_symmetry.space_group_name_H-M   'P 1'
#
loop_
_entity.id
_entity.type
_entity.pdbx_description
1 polymer ?
#
loop_
_entity_poly.entity_id
_entity_poly.type
_entity_poly.pdbx_seq_one_letter_code
_entity_poly.pdbx_strand_id
1 'polypeptide(L)'
;MRAHRAHERNRLSTHRVEAGRLEWTAGRAPRRGSIRGMASRPGPASTPAADADLGVREQLDRLLASTTFQQCDRLKRFLSFIVLEAIAGRRNELKEYVIGVQVFGKEDSFDPRTDPIVRVQARRLRAKLVRYYRDEGPADEVIVELPKGGYAPAFKRRDAPVLVKRSISAALVSRNTVALQPFTDLSVEHDLEYFCSGVRDEIVHRLSKFSALRILASDTQAGGEKANAAMLICGSVRRAGERLRITAHLIDGATSCYLWSESVDAVTTDVFAAQERVADAIVKKLEPELGDVRQAIGSRRPTENLAAHNLYLQGRYHLNQRTEEGLRRALDFFERALVEDAQYALAHAGLADAYGLLAHYGVFGPADVWSKAASSAATAVMLDADSAEAHTSLAHVLSTQDWDWVGSERAFQRAISLDPRYATAHHWYAMSCLAPLGRLDEARDEMLAAQSIDPVSSIVARDLAVIHFYRRDFETALEQCDHAIELNSHFAPAYWILGVIQEERKDFDESAAAFQRAVHLSPQTPRMHGALGRTFALSGRRKQAMDVLRKLEAYASERYVSPLEFAWIHFALGAVGLGFQWLAKAADDRSFDLISIKVDPRFDPLRDDARFVAIAKRVGA
;
A
#
# COMPACT_ATOMS: atom_id res chain seq x y z
N MET A 1 59.45 4.43 -5.72
CA MET A 1 59.86 4.74 -7.10
C MET A 1 58.63 5.29 -7.80
N ARG A 2 58.64 6.60 -7.92
CA ARG A 2 58.53 7.47 -9.12
C ARG A 2 57.24 7.21 -9.92
N ALA A 3 56.23 8.04 -9.84
CA ALA A 3 56.09 9.47 -10.26
C ALA A 3 55.80 9.62 -11.76
N HIS A 4 54.65 10.24 -12.08
CA HIS A 4 54.48 11.48 -12.88
C HIS A 4 52.96 11.71 -13.07
N ARG A 5 52.46 12.74 -12.61
CA ARG A 5 52.11 14.16 -12.83
C ARG A 5 51.94 14.58 -14.29
N ALA A 6 50.79 15.15 -14.60
CA ALA A 6 50.50 16.42 -15.29
C ALA A 6 48.99 16.59 -15.40
N HIS A 7 48.38 17.50 -14.79
CA HIS A 7 48.13 18.93 -15.04
C HIS A 7 47.55 19.23 -16.44
N GLU A 8 46.26 19.63 -16.46
CA GLU A 8 45.92 20.91 -17.09
C GLU A 8 44.54 21.42 -16.62
N ARG A 9 44.57 22.70 -16.26
CA ARG A 9 43.41 23.54 -15.91
C ARG A 9 42.83 24.12 -17.20
N ASN A 10 41.50 24.25 -17.30
CA ASN A 10 40.98 25.47 -17.92
C ASN A 10 39.54 25.81 -17.48
N ARG A 11 39.43 26.91 -16.79
CA ARG A 11 38.58 28.11 -16.85
C ARG A 11 37.08 27.97 -17.10
N LEU A 12 36.37 28.36 -16.06
CA LEU A 12 35.16 29.16 -15.97
C LEU A 12 34.72 29.92 -17.23
N SER A 13 33.47 29.74 -17.63
CA SER A 13 32.68 30.83 -18.19
C SER A 13 31.23 30.69 -17.78
N THR A 14 30.78 31.65 -17.01
CA THR A 14 29.40 31.96 -16.64
C THR A 14 28.67 32.44 -17.89
N HIS A 15 27.53 31.80 -18.22
CA HIS A 15 26.52 32.44 -19.05
C HIS A 15 25.15 32.41 -18.33
N ARG A 16 24.80 33.63 -17.92
CA ARG A 16 23.47 34.07 -17.55
C ARG A 16 22.59 33.97 -18.80
N VAL A 17 21.47 33.27 -18.73
CA VAL A 17 20.45 33.34 -19.79
C VAL A 17 19.20 34.00 -19.20
N GLU A 18 18.92 35.14 -19.80
CA GLU A 18 17.77 36.00 -19.56
C GLU A 18 16.44 35.34 -19.98
N ALA A 19 15.40 35.73 -19.27
CA ALA A 19 14.02 35.38 -19.56
C ALA A 19 13.55 36.03 -20.88
N GLY A 20 13.31 35.22 -21.92
CA GLY A 20 12.70 35.65 -23.17
C GLY A 20 11.19 35.40 -23.16
N ARG A 21 10.41 36.47 -23.13
CA ARG A 21 8.98 36.47 -23.50
C ARG A 21 8.86 36.16 -24.97
N LEU A 22 8.09 35.15 -25.33
CA LEU A 22 7.66 34.89 -26.71
C LEU A 22 6.30 35.52 -26.92
N GLU A 23 6.31 36.69 -27.60
CA GLU A 23 5.14 37.29 -28.24
C GLU A 23 4.89 36.59 -29.57
N TRP A 24 3.67 36.16 -29.77
CA TRP A 24 3.19 35.63 -31.06
C TRP A 24 2.63 36.78 -31.89
N THR A 25 3.29 37.13 -32.97
CA THR A 25 2.83 38.07 -33.99
C THR A 25 1.92 37.38 -35.01
N ALA A 26 0.77 37.99 -35.26
CA ALA A 26 -0.22 37.59 -36.22
C ALA A 26 0.28 37.76 -37.67
N GLY A 27 0.23 36.70 -38.46
CA GLY A 27 0.49 36.71 -39.91
C GLY A 27 -0.81 36.90 -40.74
N ARG A 28 -0.71 37.80 -41.69
CA ARG A 28 -1.76 38.38 -42.59
C ARG A 28 -2.52 37.34 -43.41
N ALA A 29 -3.83 37.62 -43.57
CA ALA A 29 -4.74 37.03 -44.56
C ALA A 29 -4.57 37.64 -45.98
N PRO A 30 -4.89 36.92 -47.05
CA PRO A 30 -5.09 37.50 -48.36
C PRO A 30 -6.59 37.80 -48.67
N ARG A 31 -6.76 38.77 -49.58
CA ARG A 31 -7.95 39.55 -49.89
C ARG A 31 -8.99 38.82 -50.76
N ARG A 32 -10.22 39.16 -50.47
CA ARG A 32 -11.50 39.24 -51.17
C ARG A 32 -11.55 39.04 -52.67
N GLY A 33 -12.54 38.26 -53.11
CA GLY A 33 -13.27 38.41 -54.38
C GLY A 33 -14.76 38.46 -54.05
N SER A 34 -15.42 39.52 -54.54
CA SER A 34 -16.84 39.84 -54.34
C SER A 34 -17.73 39.22 -55.46
N ILE A 35 -18.90 38.66 -55.05
CA ILE A 35 -20.09 38.65 -55.96
C ILE A 35 -21.34 38.91 -55.07
N ARG A 36 -22.16 39.84 -55.63
CA ARG A 36 -23.45 40.32 -55.11
C ARG A 36 -24.57 39.28 -55.27
N GLY A 37 -25.50 39.29 -54.30
CA GLY A 37 -26.88 39.14 -54.64
C GLY A 37 -27.80 38.40 -53.70
N MET A 38 -28.77 39.13 -53.18
CA MET A 38 -30.13 38.81 -52.77
C MET A 38 -30.34 38.46 -51.23
N ALA A 39 -31.13 39.38 -50.69
CA ALA A 39 -31.62 39.40 -49.35
C ALA A 39 -32.69 38.34 -49.05
N SER A 40 -32.59 37.70 -47.86
CA SER A 40 -33.74 37.21 -47.15
C SER A 40 -33.43 37.33 -45.63
N ARG A 41 -34.43 37.69 -44.87
CA ARG A 41 -34.41 38.07 -43.45
C ARG A 41 -33.78 36.97 -42.55
N PRO A 42 -33.03 37.35 -41.50
CA PRO A 42 -32.47 36.37 -40.56
C PRO A 42 -33.47 36.00 -39.47
N GLY A 43 -33.67 34.69 -39.28
CA GLY A 43 -34.13 34.12 -38.05
C GLY A 43 -32.94 33.97 -37.06
N PRO A 44 -33.14 33.82 -35.76
CA PRO A 44 -32.05 33.83 -34.78
C PRO A 44 -31.16 32.60 -34.96
N ALA A 45 -29.90 32.84 -35.32
CA ALA A 45 -28.87 31.82 -35.40
C ALA A 45 -28.42 31.41 -33.99
N SER A 46 -28.74 30.19 -33.62
CA SER A 46 -28.14 29.45 -32.53
C SER A 46 -26.64 29.23 -32.79
N THR A 47 -25.80 29.57 -31.85
CA THR A 47 -24.37 29.26 -31.81
C THR A 47 -24.11 28.12 -30.77
N PRO A 48 -24.21 26.83 -31.17
CA PRO A 48 -24.04 25.74 -30.20
C PRO A 48 -22.58 25.26 -30.03
N ALA A 49 -21.65 25.61 -30.92
CA ALA A 49 -20.30 25.04 -30.89
C ALA A 49 -19.31 25.84 -30.02
N ALA A 50 -19.42 27.17 -30.00
CA ALA A 50 -18.49 28.01 -29.24
C ALA A 50 -18.76 27.94 -27.71
N ASP A 51 -20.02 27.85 -27.30
CA ASP A 51 -20.39 27.71 -25.88
C ASP A 51 -20.05 26.35 -25.32
N ALA A 52 -20.06 25.29 -26.13
CA ALA A 52 -19.65 23.95 -25.72
C ALA A 52 -18.14 23.88 -25.47
N ASP A 53 -17.32 24.56 -26.27
CA ASP A 53 -15.87 24.60 -26.10
C ASP A 53 -15.44 25.43 -24.86
N LEU A 54 -16.18 26.52 -24.54
CA LEU A 54 -15.93 27.31 -23.35
C LEU A 54 -16.18 26.50 -22.06
N GLY A 55 -17.28 25.77 -21.96
CA GLY A 55 -17.62 24.96 -20.83
C GLY A 55 -16.61 23.81 -20.57
N VAL A 56 -16.04 23.22 -21.61
CA VAL A 56 -15.00 22.19 -21.47
C VAL A 56 -13.68 22.77 -20.98
N ARG A 57 -13.31 23.98 -21.42
CA ARG A 57 -12.09 24.66 -20.94
C ARG A 57 -12.21 25.05 -19.47
N GLU A 58 -13.34 25.62 -19.06
CA GLU A 58 -13.59 25.93 -17.66
C GLU A 58 -13.57 24.69 -16.77
N GLN A 59 -14.08 23.56 -17.29
CA GLN A 59 -14.03 22.30 -16.58
C GLN A 59 -12.60 21.77 -16.47
N LEU A 60 -11.80 21.90 -17.52
CA LEU A 60 -10.38 21.55 -17.47
C LEU A 60 -9.65 22.38 -16.40
N ASP A 61 -9.89 23.70 -16.35
CA ASP A 61 -9.26 24.57 -15.35
C ASP A 61 -9.66 24.17 -13.93
N ARG A 62 -10.93 23.80 -13.70
CA ARG A 62 -11.40 23.28 -12.39
C ARG A 62 -10.69 21.97 -12.03
N LEU A 63 -10.59 21.03 -12.96
CA LEU A 63 -9.87 19.78 -12.76
C LEU A 63 -8.39 20.02 -12.39
N LEU A 64 -7.71 20.90 -13.11
CA LEU A 64 -6.31 21.22 -12.88
C LEU A 64 -6.04 21.96 -11.55
N ALA A 65 -7.02 22.74 -11.09
CA ALA A 65 -6.97 23.46 -9.82
C ALA A 65 -7.40 22.61 -8.61
N SER A 66 -8.05 21.46 -8.86
CA SER A 66 -8.61 20.58 -7.84
C SER A 66 -7.55 19.94 -6.94
N THR A 67 -7.95 19.59 -5.72
CA THR A 67 -7.07 18.88 -4.78
C THR A 67 -6.69 17.49 -5.32
N THR A 68 -7.61 16.82 -6.02
CA THR A 68 -7.35 15.53 -6.68
C THR A 68 -6.17 15.58 -7.65
N PHE A 69 -5.91 16.71 -8.31
CA PHE A 69 -4.82 16.87 -9.28
C PHE A 69 -3.64 17.70 -8.79
N GLN A 70 -3.68 18.30 -7.60
CA GLN A 70 -2.75 19.34 -7.14
C GLN A 70 -1.26 18.94 -7.18
N GLN A 71 -0.92 17.67 -6.92
CA GLN A 71 0.46 17.17 -6.92
C GLN A 71 0.80 16.27 -8.12
N CYS A 72 0.02 16.33 -9.19
CA CYS A 72 0.10 15.39 -10.29
C CYS A 72 0.54 16.07 -11.59
N ASP A 73 1.69 16.79 -11.62
CA ASP A 73 2.12 17.58 -12.79
C ASP A 73 2.17 16.79 -14.09
N ARG A 74 2.55 15.52 -14.04
CA ARG A 74 2.55 14.65 -15.21
C ARG A 74 1.13 14.35 -15.69
N LEU A 75 0.19 14.10 -14.78
CA LEU A 75 -1.21 13.86 -15.11
C LEU A 75 -1.92 15.15 -15.52
N LYS A 76 -1.59 16.29 -14.90
CA LYS A 76 -2.07 17.61 -15.34
C LYS A 76 -1.68 17.89 -16.79
N ARG A 77 -0.39 17.72 -17.12
CA ARG A 77 0.09 17.88 -18.51
C ARG A 77 -0.60 16.91 -19.46
N PHE A 78 -0.79 15.66 -19.04
CA PHE A 78 -1.48 14.67 -19.87
C PHE A 78 -2.95 15.04 -20.09
N LEU A 79 -3.69 15.39 -19.06
CA LEU A 79 -5.08 15.80 -19.14
C LEU A 79 -5.24 17.05 -20.03
N SER A 80 -4.41 18.08 -19.77
CA SER A 80 -4.42 19.32 -20.59
C SER A 80 -4.17 19.04 -22.06
N PHE A 81 -3.18 18.22 -22.38
CA PHE A 81 -2.83 17.89 -23.74
C PHE A 81 -4.00 17.20 -24.46
N ILE A 82 -4.54 16.12 -23.90
CA ILE A 82 -5.62 15.36 -24.58
C ILE A 82 -6.91 16.16 -24.71
N VAL A 83 -7.24 16.99 -23.71
CA VAL A 83 -8.45 17.84 -23.76
C VAL A 83 -8.30 18.96 -24.78
N LEU A 84 -7.16 19.66 -24.79
CA LEU A 84 -6.92 20.75 -25.75
C LEU A 84 -6.81 20.25 -27.19
N GLU A 85 -6.16 19.11 -27.42
CA GLU A 85 -6.11 18.48 -28.75
C GLU A 85 -7.51 18.02 -29.22
N ALA A 86 -8.34 17.51 -28.31
CA ALA A 86 -9.70 17.10 -28.60
C ALA A 86 -10.60 18.30 -28.96
N ILE A 87 -10.48 19.42 -28.25
CA ILE A 87 -11.16 20.70 -28.54
C ILE A 87 -10.69 21.24 -29.89
N ALA A 88 -9.39 21.12 -30.18
CA ALA A 88 -8.83 21.55 -31.48
C ALA A 88 -9.22 20.64 -32.68
N GLY A 89 -10.04 19.61 -32.44
CA GLY A 89 -10.52 18.70 -33.48
C GLY A 89 -9.54 17.57 -33.84
N ARG A 90 -8.40 17.46 -33.17
CA ARG A 90 -7.34 16.48 -33.48
C ARG A 90 -7.45 15.19 -32.67
N ARG A 91 -8.67 14.74 -32.36
CA ARG A 91 -8.92 13.51 -31.57
C ARG A 91 -8.26 12.25 -32.14
N ASN A 92 -8.19 12.17 -33.49
CA ASN A 92 -7.61 11.00 -34.18
C ASN A 92 -6.08 10.94 -34.10
N GLU A 93 -5.43 12.03 -33.70
CA GLU A 93 -3.99 12.13 -33.53
C GLU A 93 -3.53 11.71 -32.12
N LEU A 94 -4.46 11.53 -31.18
CA LEU A 94 -4.19 11.12 -29.80
C LEU A 94 -3.84 9.63 -29.73
N LYS A 95 -2.65 9.29 -30.26
CA LYS A 95 -2.08 7.94 -30.23
C LYS A 95 -1.01 7.84 -29.14
N GLU A 96 -0.77 6.63 -28.67
CA GLU A 96 0.18 6.33 -27.58
C GLU A 96 1.56 6.90 -27.85
N TYR A 97 2.07 6.75 -29.09
CA TYR A 97 3.36 7.30 -29.48
C TYR A 97 3.40 8.85 -29.34
N VAL A 98 2.40 9.55 -29.88
CA VAL A 98 2.33 11.01 -29.83
C VAL A 98 2.31 11.52 -28.39
N ILE A 99 1.53 10.87 -27.53
CA ILE A 99 1.44 11.22 -26.11
C ILE A 99 2.77 10.93 -25.40
N GLY A 100 3.42 9.82 -25.72
CA GLY A 100 4.74 9.46 -25.16
C GLY A 100 5.78 10.53 -25.41
N VAL A 101 5.87 11.00 -26.65
CA VAL A 101 6.84 12.03 -27.05
C VAL A 101 6.42 13.42 -26.53
N GLN A 102 5.19 13.85 -26.74
CA GLN A 102 4.75 15.22 -26.48
C GLN A 102 4.49 15.53 -25.01
N VAL A 103 3.98 14.55 -24.26
CA VAL A 103 3.61 14.73 -22.85
C VAL A 103 4.67 14.24 -21.90
N PHE A 104 5.25 13.05 -22.20
CA PHE A 104 6.19 12.40 -21.30
C PHE A 104 7.66 12.60 -21.69
N GLY A 105 7.93 13.38 -22.77
CA GLY A 105 9.29 13.74 -23.18
C GLY A 105 10.12 12.53 -23.61
N LYS A 106 9.48 11.52 -24.21
CA LYS A 106 10.19 10.37 -24.76
C LYS A 106 10.89 10.75 -26.07
N GLU A 107 12.01 10.10 -26.35
CA GLU A 107 12.75 10.27 -27.59
C GLU A 107 11.98 9.70 -28.79
N ASP A 108 12.37 10.07 -30.00
CA ASP A 108 11.75 9.59 -31.25
C ASP A 108 11.87 8.06 -31.43
N SER A 109 12.76 7.42 -30.68
CA SER A 109 12.91 5.96 -30.59
C SER A 109 11.87 5.26 -29.71
N PHE A 110 10.95 6.00 -29.07
CA PHE A 110 9.94 5.46 -28.17
C PHE A 110 9.04 4.43 -28.88
N ASP A 111 9.04 3.19 -28.38
CA ASP A 111 8.14 2.14 -28.82
C ASP A 111 7.09 1.84 -27.73
N PRO A 112 5.82 2.18 -27.96
CA PRO A 112 4.73 1.90 -27.02
C PRO A 112 4.55 0.41 -26.68
N ARG A 113 5.07 -0.50 -27.49
CA ARG A 113 4.98 -1.95 -27.22
C ARG A 113 5.97 -2.39 -26.13
N THR A 114 7.06 -1.66 -25.97
CA THR A 114 8.12 -1.97 -24.99
C THR A 114 8.07 -1.09 -23.73
N ASP A 115 7.54 0.14 -23.85
CA ASP A 115 7.39 1.08 -22.73
C ASP A 115 5.92 1.44 -22.49
N PRO A 116 5.26 0.89 -21.47
CA PRO A 116 3.84 1.08 -21.20
C PRO A 116 3.50 2.40 -20.50
N ILE A 117 4.42 3.37 -20.43
CA ILE A 117 4.25 4.59 -19.61
C ILE A 117 2.93 5.32 -19.90
N VAL A 118 2.52 5.44 -21.17
CA VAL A 118 1.29 6.16 -21.54
C VAL A 118 0.06 5.41 -21.04
N ARG A 119 0.03 4.08 -21.18
CA ARG A 119 -1.06 3.21 -20.68
C ARG A 119 -1.22 3.32 -19.18
N VAL A 120 -0.11 3.24 -18.45
CA VAL A 120 -0.08 3.35 -16.99
C VAL A 120 -0.61 4.72 -16.55
N GLN A 121 -0.13 5.80 -17.18
CA GLN A 121 -0.59 7.15 -16.84
C GLN A 121 -2.04 7.40 -17.26
N ALA A 122 -2.52 6.82 -18.35
CA ALA A 122 -3.92 6.90 -18.75
C ALA A 122 -4.85 6.18 -17.77
N ARG A 123 -4.42 5.04 -17.21
CA ARG A 123 -5.16 4.35 -16.14
C ARG A 123 -5.24 5.23 -14.89
N ARG A 124 -4.13 5.80 -14.45
CA ARG A 124 -4.09 6.73 -13.31
C ARG A 124 -4.97 7.95 -13.54
N LEU A 125 -4.95 8.51 -14.76
CA LEU A 125 -5.79 9.65 -15.12
C LEU A 125 -7.28 9.30 -15.05
N ARG A 126 -7.69 8.11 -15.52
CA ARG A 126 -9.08 7.63 -15.39
C ARG A 126 -9.53 7.55 -13.94
N ALA A 127 -8.72 6.94 -13.09
CA ALA A 127 -9.00 6.82 -11.66
C ALA A 127 -9.13 8.21 -10.99
N LYS A 128 -8.23 9.13 -11.30
CA LYS A 128 -8.28 10.51 -10.79
C LYS A 128 -9.52 11.27 -11.26
N LEU A 129 -9.93 11.13 -12.51
CA LEU A 129 -11.16 11.74 -13.03
C LEU A 129 -12.41 11.19 -12.33
N VAL A 130 -12.50 9.87 -12.14
CA VAL A 130 -13.60 9.24 -11.38
C VAL A 130 -13.65 9.78 -9.96
N ARG A 131 -12.50 9.83 -9.27
CA ARG A 131 -12.39 10.36 -7.92
C ARG A 131 -12.83 11.82 -7.86
N TYR A 132 -12.35 12.66 -8.78
CA TYR A 132 -12.73 14.07 -8.84
C TYR A 132 -14.24 14.26 -8.94
N TYR A 133 -14.90 13.57 -9.90
CA TYR A 133 -16.35 13.71 -10.08
C TYR A 133 -17.19 13.08 -8.97
N ARG A 134 -16.61 12.19 -8.17
CA ARG A 134 -17.21 11.66 -6.96
C ARG A 134 -17.09 12.64 -5.78
N ASP A 135 -15.91 13.20 -5.57
CA ASP A 135 -15.54 13.88 -4.32
C ASP A 135 -15.60 15.42 -4.44
N GLU A 136 -15.14 16.02 -5.54
CA GLU A 136 -15.00 17.46 -5.70
C GLU A 136 -15.94 18.07 -6.76
N GLY A 137 -16.21 17.35 -7.85
CA GLY A 137 -17.03 17.81 -8.96
C GLY A 137 -18.38 17.09 -9.13
N PRO A 138 -19.12 16.68 -8.07
CA PRO A 138 -20.39 15.96 -8.24
C PRO A 138 -21.48 16.85 -8.87
N ALA A 139 -21.36 18.17 -8.79
CA ALA A 139 -22.29 19.15 -9.35
C ALA A 139 -21.81 19.78 -10.67
N ASP A 140 -20.65 19.38 -11.19
CA ASP A 140 -20.14 19.94 -12.44
C ASP A 140 -21.04 19.59 -13.63
N GLU A 141 -21.35 20.59 -14.43
CA GLU A 141 -22.23 20.43 -15.61
C GLU A 141 -21.55 19.65 -16.75
N VAL A 142 -20.22 19.75 -16.83
CA VAL A 142 -19.43 19.09 -17.87
C VAL A 142 -18.57 17.99 -17.24
N ILE A 143 -18.71 16.77 -17.73
CA ILE A 143 -17.91 15.62 -17.32
C ILE A 143 -16.90 15.32 -18.42
N VAL A 144 -15.62 15.29 -18.06
CA VAL A 144 -14.51 14.84 -18.89
C VAL A 144 -14.21 13.39 -18.53
N GLU A 145 -14.43 12.48 -19.46
CA GLU A 145 -14.12 11.06 -19.31
C GLU A 145 -13.01 10.65 -20.26
N LEU A 146 -12.16 9.73 -19.85
CA LEU A 146 -11.19 9.07 -20.73
C LEU A 146 -11.61 7.61 -20.93
N PRO A 147 -12.22 7.26 -22.09
CA PRO A 147 -12.74 5.91 -22.35
C PRO A 147 -11.64 4.83 -22.30
N LYS A 148 -12.00 3.60 -21.87
CA LYS A 148 -11.11 2.44 -21.96
C LYS A 148 -10.82 2.14 -23.44
N GLY A 149 -9.58 1.78 -23.76
CA GLY A 149 -9.15 1.44 -25.13
C GLY A 149 -8.75 2.62 -26.01
N GLY A 150 -8.77 3.87 -25.49
CA GLY A 150 -8.37 5.06 -26.24
C GLY A 150 -7.83 6.17 -25.38
N TYR A 151 -7.28 7.22 -26.03
CA TYR A 151 -6.73 8.40 -25.36
C TYR A 151 -7.49 9.69 -25.69
N ALA A 152 -8.51 9.61 -26.54
CA ALA A 152 -9.37 10.74 -26.85
C ALA A 152 -10.43 10.90 -25.75
N PRO A 153 -10.50 12.06 -25.07
CA PRO A 153 -11.48 12.30 -24.02
C PRO A 153 -12.89 12.44 -24.61
N ALA A 154 -13.87 11.96 -23.88
CA ALA A 154 -15.28 12.18 -24.13
C ALA A 154 -15.79 13.29 -23.21
N PHE A 155 -16.62 14.18 -23.75
CA PHE A 155 -17.27 15.25 -22.99
C PHE A 155 -18.76 14.96 -22.91
N LYS A 156 -19.29 14.90 -21.69
CA LYS A 156 -20.73 14.68 -21.43
C LYS A 156 -21.26 15.90 -20.68
N ARG A 157 -22.45 16.37 -21.06
CA ARG A 157 -23.22 17.27 -20.19
C ARG A 157 -24.05 16.42 -19.24
N ARG A 158 -24.09 16.82 -17.99
CA ARG A 158 -24.99 16.20 -17.01
C ARG A 158 -26.36 16.81 -17.23
N ASP A 159 -27.38 16.02 -17.54
CA ASP A 159 -28.76 16.46 -17.54
C ASP A 159 -29.12 17.01 -16.17
N ALA A 160 -29.96 18.07 -16.13
CA ALA A 160 -30.25 18.85 -14.93
C ALA A 160 -30.46 17.98 -13.69
N PRO A 161 -29.89 18.37 -12.54
CA PRO A 161 -29.85 17.51 -11.36
C PRO A 161 -31.28 17.28 -10.81
N VAL A 162 -31.69 16.04 -10.75
CA VAL A 162 -32.71 15.63 -9.77
C VAL A 162 -32.11 15.96 -8.42
N LEU A 163 -32.67 16.95 -7.75
CA LEU A 163 -32.33 17.37 -6.41
C LEU A 163 -32.57 16.22 -5.41
N VAL A 164 -31.66 15.25 -5.39
CA VAL A 164 -31.47 14.43 -4.20
C VAL A 164 -30.62 15.29 -3.28
N LYS A 165 -31.29 15.94 -2.34
CA LYS A 165 -30.66 16.52 -1.16
C LYS A 165 -29.89 15.41 -0.42
N ARG A 166 -28.70 15.12 -0.85
CA ARG A 166 -27.67 14.61 0.02
C ARG A 166 -26.87 15.82 0.45
N SER A 167 -27.26 16.34 1.58
CA SER A 167 -26.42 17.14 2.45
C SER A 167 -25.16 16.32 2.75
N ILE A 168 -24.17 16.36 1.87
CA ILE A 168 -22.83 15.99 2.24
C ILE A 168 -22.19 17.29 2.69
N SER A 169 -22.24 17.46 3.97
CA SER A 169 -21.42 18.29 4.77
C SER A 169 -19.97 18.27 4.28
N ALA A 170 -19.63 19.22 3.41
CA ALA A 170 -18.25 19.64 3.18
C ALA A 170 -17.75 20.53 4.33
N ALA A 171 -18.34 20.41 5.49
CA ALA A 171 -18.03 21.20 6.65
C ALA A 171 -18.32 20.45 7.94
N LEU A 172 -17.80 19.25 8.05
CA LEU A 172 -17.46 18.67 9.32
C LEU A 172 -16.24 17.77 9.05
N VAL A 173 -15.08 18.41 8.91
CA VAL A 173 -13.88 17.81 9.49
C VAL A 173 -14.33 17.52 10.91
N SER A 174 -14.62 16.25 11.21
CA SER A 174 -15.08 15.88 12.55
C SER A 174 -14.04 16.44 13.50
N ARG A 175 -14.45 17.28 14.45
CA ARG A 175 -13.52 17.84 15.45
C ARG A 175 -12.70 16.78 16.16
N ASN A 176 -13.05 15.52 15.95
CA ASN A 176 -12.46 14.33 16.53
C ASN A 176 -11.56 13.57 15.56
N THR A 177 -11.02 14.18 14.50
CA THR A 177 -10.02 13.54 13.63
C THR A 177 -8.62 14.05 13.97
N VAL A 178 -7.73 13.12 14.28
CA VAL A 178 -6.30 13.38 14.56
C VAL A 178 -5.46 12.66 13.53
N ALA A 179 -4.62 13.39 12.79
CA ALA A 179 -3.62 12.80 11.93
C ALA A 179 -2.32 12.64 12.71
N LEU A 180 -1.70 11.47 12.61
CA LEU A 180 -0.43 11.18 13.24
C LEU A 180 0.65 11.02 12.17
N GLN A 181 1.64 11.93 12.19
CA GLN A 181 2.82 11.84 11.33
C GLN A 181 3.91 11.00 11.99
N PRO A 182 4.81 10.40 11.18
CA PRO A 182 6.00 9.76 11.71
C PRO A 182 6.83 10.72 12.55
N PHE A 183 7.34 10.25 13.70
CA PHE A 183 8.35 10.98 14.45
C PHE A 183 9.67 10.90 13.70
N THR A 184 10.40 12.00 13.64
CA THR A 184 11.66 12.11 12.89
C THR A 184 12.85 11.89 13.81
N ASP A 185 13.76 11.00 13.44
CA ASP A 185 15.06 10.87 14.12
C ASP A 185 15.98 12.02 13.66
N LEU A 186 16.33 12.91 14.61
CA LEU A 186 17.26 14.02 14.45
C LEU A 186 18.60 13.76 15.15
N SER A 187 18.89 12.51 15.49
CA SER A 187 20.18 12.09 16.06
C SER A 187 21.26 12.08 14.99
N VAL A 188 22.52 12.20 15.39
CA VAL A 188 23.67 12.21 14.46
C VAL A 188 23.84 10.83 13.79
N GLU A 189 23.60 9.76 14.53
CA GLU A 189 23.76 8.39 14.07
C GLU A 189 22.55 7.86 13.28
N HIS A 190 21.39 8.52 13.34
CA HIS A 190 20.13 8.10 12.70
C HIS A 190 19.76 6.65 12.98
N ASP A 191 19.95 6.19 14.21
CA ASP A 191 19.73 4.80 14.63
C ASP A 191 18.51 4.62 15.55
N LEU A 192 17.67 5.66 15.68
CA LEU A 192 16.47 5.68 16.54
C LEU A 192 15.15 5.57 15.77
N GLU A 193 15.17 5.18 14.49
CA GLU A 193 13.92 4.99 13.72
C GLU A 193 12.96 4.01 14.38
N TYR A 194 13.49 2.93 14.97
CA TYR A 194 12.70 1.96 15.74
C TYR A 194 12.02 2.60 16.95
N PHE A 195 12.71 3.53 17.61
CA PHE A 195 12.17 4.25 18.76
C PHE A 195 11.08 5.24 18.34
N CYS A 196 11.28 5.95 17.24
CA CYS A 196 10.29 6.83 16.64
C CYS A 196 9.00 6.07 16.27
N SER A 197 9.15 4.85 15.73
CA SER A 197 8.03 3.95 15.47
C SER A 197 7.33 3.53 16.77
N GLY A 198 8.08 3.12 17.80
CA GLY A 198 7.52 2.74 19.09
C GLY A 198 6.76 3.87 19.79
N VAL A 199 7.27 5.11 19.74
CA VAL A 199 6.53 6.30 20.23
C VAL A 199 5.21 6.47 19.49
N ARG A 200 5.22 6.32 18.18
CA ARG A 200 4.03 6.42 17.35
C ARG A 200 3.01 5.34 17.71
N ASP A 201 3.45 4.09 17.81
CA ASP A 201 2.59 2.95 18.11
C ASP A 201 1.97 3.08 19.52
N GLU A 202 2.71 3.56 20.52
CA GLU A 202 2.19 3.85 21.85
C GLU A 202 1.15 4.97 21.84
N ILE A 203 1.39 6.04 21.07
CA ILE A 203 0.41 7.13 20.87
C ILE A 203 -0.87 6.58 20.22
N VAL A 204 -0.75 5.80 19.16
CA VAL A 204 -1.90 5.16 18.50
C VAL A 204 -2.65 4.28 19.48
N HIS A 205 -1.96 3.41 20.21
CA HIS A 205 -2.55 2.53 21.20
C HIS A 205 -3.36 3.29 22.25
N ARG A 206 -2.80 4.37 22.81
CA ARG A 206 -3.50 5.18 23.84
C ARG A 206 -4.63 6.00 23.27
N LEU A 207 -4.43 6.67 22.13
CA LEU A 207 -5.49 7.47 21.48
C LEU A 207 -6.63 6.58 20.97
N SER A 208 -6.32 5.35 20.58
CA SER A 208 -7.32 4.40 20.12
C SER A 208 -8.32 3.99 21.20
N LYS A 209 -8.02 4.17 22.47
CA LYS A 209 -8.95 3.94 23.60
C LYS A 209 -10.12 4.94 23.63
N PHE A 210 -10.02 6.05 22.89
CA PHE A 210 -11.09 7.03 22.78
C PHE A 210 -11.99 6.74 21.57
N SER A 211 -13.13 6.11 21.79
CA SER A 211 -14.07 5.69 20.73
C SER A 211 -14.58 6.83 19.84
N ALA A 212 -14.55 8.07 20.35
CA ALA A 212 -14.93 9.27 19.62
C ALA A 212 -13.85 9.77 18.65
N LEU A 213 -12.61 9.25 18.73
CA LEU A 213 -11.45 9.74 17.99
C LEU A 213 -11.22 8.92 16.73
N ARG A 214 -11.09 9.58 15.60
CA ARG A 214 -10.66 8.96 14.34
C ARG A 214 -9.20 9.31 14.12
N ILE A 215 -8.34 8.31 14.16
CA ILE A 215 -6.92 8.48 13.88
C ILE A 215 -6.73 8.33 12.37
N LEU A 216 -6.13 9.36 11.76
CA LEU A 216 -5.70 9.34 10.37
C LEU A 216 -4.18 9.33 10.38
N ALA A 217 -3.58 8.54 9.55
CA ALA A 217 -2.16 8.64 9.40
C ALA A 217 -1.81 9.44 8.15
N SER A 218 -0.72 10.17 8.25
CA SER A 218 -0.17 10.99 7.19
C SER A 218 1.32 10.68 7.08
N ASP A 219 1.71 10.08 5.96
CA ASP A 219 3.11 9.72 5.69
C ASP A 219 3.91 10.88 5.08
N THR A 220 3.36 12.09 5.04
CA THR A 220 4.02 13.23 4.40
C THR A 220 5.03 13.89 5.33
N GLN A 221 6.28 13.46 5.25
CA GLN A 221 7.41 14.34 5.51
C GLN A 221 7.48 15.38 4.38
N ALA A 222 7.41 16.66 4.72
CA ALA A 222 7.61 17.81 3.85
C ALA A 222 6.58 18.03 2.71
N GLY A 223 5.58 18.86 2.94
CA GLY A 223 4.91 19.67 1.89
C GLY A 223 3.85 19.00 1.05
N GLY A 224 3.47 17.78 1.34
CA GLY A 224 2.34 17.10 0.70
C GLY A 224 1.01 17.34 1.45
N GLU A 225 -0.10 17.18 0.76
CA GLU A 225 -1.49 17.46 1.14
C GLU A 225 -1.74 17.39 2.65
N LYS A 226 -2.25 18.49 3.21
CA LYS A 226 -2.74 18.53 4.60
C LYS A 226 -3.70 17.37 4.77
N ALA A 227 -3.37 16.42 5.65
CA ALA A 227 -4.33 15.43 6.08
C ALA A 227 -5.62 16.19 6.46
N ASN A 228 -6.76 15.72 5.96
CA ASN A 228 -8.06 16.37 6.21
C ASN A 228 -8.51 16.03 7.66
N ALA A 229 -7.63 16.34 8.62
CA ALA A 229 -7.76 16.10 10.05
C ALA A 229 -7.94 17.42 10.79
N ALA A 230 -8.72 17.39 11.85
CA ALA A 230 -8.89 18.56 12.72
C ALA A 230 -7.59 18.91 13.43
N MET A 231 -6.83 17.91 13.81
CA MET A 231 -5.56 18.05 14.53
C MET A 231 -4.49 17.16 13.92
N LEU A 232 -3.24 17.60 14.00
CA LEU A 232 -2.07 16.86 13.55
C LEU A 232 -1.10 16.69 14.72
N ILE A 233 -0.68 15.46 14.98
CA ILE A 233 0.41 15.12 15.90
C ILE A 233 1.64 14.82 15.08
N CYS A 234 2.75 15.47 15.40
CA CYS A 234 4.07 15.18 14.84
C CYS A 234 5.13 15.38 15.93
N GLY A 235 6.35 14.94 15.66
CA GLY A 235 7.42 15.10 16.63
C GLY A 235 8.78 14.71 16.08
N SER A 236 9.77 14.83 16.97
CA SER A 236 11.14 14.44 16.68
C SER A 236 11.81 13.83 17.91
N VAL A 237 12.78 12.99 17.65
CA VAL A 237 13.65 12.37 18.65
C VAL A 237 15.07 12.80 18.38
N ARG A 238 15.82 13.15 19.42
CA ARG A 238 17.24 13.47 19.32
C ARG A 238 17.98 12.81 20.46
N ARG A 239 19.05 12.10 20.12
CA ARG A 239 20.00 11.55 21.08
C ARG A 239 21.25 12.43 21.19
N ALA A 240 21.72 12.63 22.42
CA ALA A 240 22.99 13.26 22.72
C ALA A 240 23.66 12.49 23.86
N GLY A 241 24.57 11.58 23.52
CA GLY A 241 25.14 10.60 24.44
C GLY A 241 24.07 9.68 25.05
N GLU A 242 23.96 9.64 26.38
CA GLU A 242 22.95 8.84 27.09
C GLU A 242 21.60 9.57 27.26
N ARG A 243 21.44 10.77 26.74
CA ARG A 243 20.21 11.55 26.84
C ARG A 243 19.40 11.50 25.57
N LEU A 244 18.11 11.26 25.73
CA LEU A 244 17.10 11.37 24.68
C LEU A 244 16.25 12.62 24.94
N ARG A 245 15.99 13.39 23.90
CA ARG A 245 14.98 14.44 23.89
C ARG A 245 13.94 14.09 22.86
N ILE A 246 12.69 13.95 23.29
CA ILE A 246 11.54 13.71 22.43
C ILE A 246 10.71 14.97 22.46
N THR A 247 10.44 15.55 21.31
CA THR A 247 9.58 16.72 21.17
C THR A 247 8.33 16.32 20.40
N ALA A 248 7.16 16.56 20.99
CA ALA A 248 5.88 16.30 20.36
C ALA A 248 5.14 17.63 20.15
N HIS A 249 4.41 17.71 19.06
CA HIS A 249 3.63 18.88 18.67
C HIS A 249 2.20 18.45 18.34
N LEU A 250 1.23 19.25 18.78
CA LEU A 250 -0.15 19.23 18.32
C LEU A 250 -0.39 20.47 17.47
N ILE A 251 -0.86 20.30 16.26
CA ILE A 251 -1.02 21.35 15.27
C ILE A 251 -2.48 21.34 14.82
N ASP A 252 -3.08 22.52 14.71
CA ASP A 252 -4.41 22.69 14.12
C ASP A 252 -4.36 22.37 12.62
N GLY A 253 -5.17 21.42 12.17
CA GLY A 253 -5.14 20.94 10.80
C GLY A 253 -5.60 21.98 9.77
N ALA A 254 -6.47 22.90 10.15
CA ALA A 254 -7.00 23.93 9.26
C ALA A 254 -6.03 25.12 9.12
N THR A 255 -5.48 25.59 10.25
CA THR A 255 -4.66 26.82 10.31
C THR A 255 -3.16 26.53 10.25
N SER A 256 -2.75 25.30 10.49
CA SER A 256 -1.34 24.88 10.68
C SER A 256 -0.64 25.60 11.84
N CYS A 257 -1.40 26.10 12.81
CA CYS A 257 -0.86 26.70 14.01
C CYS A 257 -0.55 25.64 15.06
N TYR A 258 0.56 25.80 15.77
CA TYR A 258 0.88 24.94 16.91
C TYR A 258 -0.12 25.22 18.04
N LEU A 259 -0.92 24.22 18.40
CA LEU A 259 -1.82 24.24 19.54
C LEU A 259 -1.09 23.92 20.83
N TRP A 260 -0.05 23.08 20.72
CA TRP A 260 0.72 22.64 21.86
C TRP A 260 2.06 22.05 21.41
N SER A 261 3.05 22.19 22.25
CA SER A 261 4.38 21.57 22.09
C SER A 261 4.95 21.23 23.45
N GLU A 262 5.47 20.03 23.58
CA GLU A 262 6.15 19.57 24.79
C GLU A 262 7.41 18.80 24.44
N SER A 263 8.43 18.92 25.29
CA SER A 263 9.66 18.16 25.17
C SER A 263 9.87 17.34 26.42
N VAL A 264 10.08 16.05 26.23
CA VAL A 264 10.37 15.09 27.29
C VAL A 264 11.84 14.73 27.21
N ASP A 265 12.59 14.99 28.27
CA ASP A 265 13.98 14.54 28.43
C ASP A 265 14.00 13.19 29.16
N ALA A 266 14.77 12.25 28.62
CA ALA A 266 14.94 10.91 29.15
C ALA A 266 16.40 10.46 29.05
N VAL A 267 16.72 9.36 29.69
CA VAL A 267 17.98 8.65 29.46
C VAL A 267 17.74 7.46 28.53
N THR A 268 18.74 7.09 27.76
CA THR A 268 18.64 5.96 26.81
C THR A 268 18.32 4.62 27.48
N THR A 269 18.49 4.55 28.80
CA THR A 269 18.13 3.37 29.59
C THR A 269 16.67 3.36 30.04
N ASP A 270 15.91 4.47 29.88
CA ASP A 270 14.51 4.57 30.31
C ASP A 270 13.58 4.98 29.14
N VAL A 271 13.69 4.23 28.08
CA VAL A 271 12.99 4.43 26.81
C VAL A 271 11.47 4.33 26.98
N PHE A 272 11.00 3.39 27.80
CA PHE A 272 9.60 3.19 28.12
C PHE A 272 8.92 4.39 28.76
N ALA A 273 9.50 4.82 29.89
CA ALA A 273 8.93 5.95 30.59
C ALA A 273 8.95 7.22 29.72
N ALA A 274 9.85 7.28 28.73
CA ALA A 274 9.87 8.35 27.76
C ALA A 274 8.69 8.25 26.77
N GLN A 275 8.44 7.07 26.21
CA GLN A 275 7.31 6.84 25.30
C GLN A 275 5.98 7.04 26.02
N GLU A 276 5.83 6.45 27.20
CA GLU A 276 4.64 6.61 28.04
C GLU A 276 4.39 8.09 28.39
N ARG A 277 5.43 8.82 28.84
CA ARG A 277 5.29 10.24 29.20
C ARG A 277 4.86 11.11 28.02
N VAL A 278 5.40 10.85 26.80
CA VAL A 278 5.00 11.58 25.62
C VAL A 278 3.55 11.27 25.24
N ALA A 279 3.19 9.99 25.26
CA ALA A 279 1.83 9.57 24.94
C ALA A 279 0.82 10.10 25.98
N ASP A 280 1.16 10.05 27.29
CA ASP A 280 0.34 10.64 28.34
C ASP A 280 0.17 12.15 28.21
N ALA A 281 1.24 12.87 27.87
CA ALA A 281 1.18 14.32 27.67
C ALA A 281 0.23 14.68 26.51
N ILE A 282 0.29 13.92 25.40
CA ILE A 282 -0.60 14.09 24.25
C ILE A 282 -2.05 13.79 24.64
N VAL A 283 -2.30 12.62 25.29
CA VAL A 283 -3.64 12.22 25.73
C VAL A 283 -4.23 13.26 26.67
N LYS A 284 -3.49 13.67 27.71
CA LYS A 284 -3.91 14.68 28.66
C LYS A 284 -4.26 16.03 28.00
N LYS A 285 -3.55 16.35 26.92
CA LYS A 285 -3.85 17.59 26.16
C LYS A 285 -5.12 17.47 25.35
N LEU A 286 -5.43 16.28 24.83
CA LEU A 286 -6.62 16.02 24.02
C LEU A 286 -7.88 15.72 24.84
N GLU A 287 -7.73 15.24 26.09
CA GLU A 287 -8.87 14.91 26.99
C GLU A 287 -9.97 15.99 27.06
N PRO A 288 -9.67 17.29 27.17
CA PRO A 288 -10.73 18.30 27.26
C PRO A 288 -11.60 18.40 26.00
N GLU A 289 -11.08 17.98 24.85
CA GLU A 289 -11.78 18.01 23.57
C GLU A 289 -12.51 16.70 23.25
N LEU A 290 -12.17 15.60 23.97
CA LEU A 290 -12.63 14.25 23.67
C LEU A 290 -13.78 13.77 24.58
N GLY A 291 -14.10 14.50 25.66
CA GLY A 291 -15.14 14.13 26.64
C GLY A 291 -14.71 12.98 27.58
N ASP A 292 -15.50 12.81 28.66
CA ASP A 292 -15.22 11.85 29.74
C ASP A 292 -15.19 10.40 29.22
N VAL A 293 -14.01 9.86 29.00
CA VAL A 293 -13.80 8.40 28.90
C VAL A 293 -12.74 7.99 29.91
N ARG A 294 -13.16 7.89 31.15
CA ARG A 294 -12.41 7.19 32.19
C ARG A 294 -12.50 5.70 31.95
N GLN A 295 -11.59 5.12 31.19
CA GLN A 295 -11.32 3.68 31.24
C GLN A 295 -9.83 3.43 31.46
N ALA A 296 -9.57 2.90 32.64
CA ALA A 296 -8.43 2.09 33.08
C ALA A 296 -7.06 2.43 32.47
N ILE A 297 -6.41 3.44 33.00
CA ILE A 297 -4.95 3.54 32.99
C ILE A 297 -4.42 2.52 33.99
N GLY A 298 -4.04 1.36 33.49
CA GLY A 298 -3.50 0.27 34.27
C GLY A 298 -2.90 -0.78 33.35
N SER A 299 -2.01 -0.40 32.43
CA SER A 299 -1.23 -1.40 31.71
C SER A 299 -0.14 -1.92 32.64
N ARG A 300 -0.26 -3.19 33.05
CA ARG A 300 0.85 -3.93 33.64
C ARG A 300 2.01 -3.85 32.66
N ARG A 301 3.17 -3.40 33.11
CA ARG A 301 4.38 -3.39 32.27
C ARG A 301 4.65 -4.81 31.80
N PRO A 302 4.85 -5.02 30.49
CA PRO A 302 5.03 -6.38 29.95
C PRO A 302 6.35 -7.03 30.41
N THR A 303 7.33 -6.24 30.82
CA THR A 303 8.59 -6.66 31.47
C THR A 303 9.16 -5.52 32.29
N GLU A 304 9.88 -5.84 33.38
CA GLU A 304 10.66 -4.88 34.15
C GLU A 304 12.07 -4.67 33.56
N ASN A 305 12.50 -5.51 32.60
CA ASN A 305 13.80 -5.43 31.96
C ASN A 305 13.75 -4.48 30.75
N LEU A 306 14.34 -3.29 30.93
CA LEU A 306 14.38 -2.26 29.89
C LEU A 306 15.19 -2.66 28.66
N ALA A 307 16.27 -3.44 28.83
CA ALA A 307 17.07 -3.92 27.72
C ALA A 307 16.28 -4.91 26.86
N ALA A 308 15.57 -5.86 27.51
CA ALA A 308 14.68 -6.80 26.84
C ALA A 308 13.60 -6.08 26.05
N HIS A 309 12.99 -5.05 26.63
CA HIS A 309 11.97 -4.29 25.91
C HIS A 309 12.50 -3.51 24.71
N ASN A 310 13.63 -2.85 24.84
CA ASN A 310 14.28 -2.17 23.72
C ASN A 310 14.54 -3.13 22.54
N LEU A 311 15.06 -4.30 22.86
CA LEU A 311 15.29 -5.34 21.85
C LEU A 311 13.98 -5.83 21.22
N TYR A 312 12.93 -6.00 22.02
CA TYR A 312 11.59 -6.32 21.51
C TYR A 312 11.05 -5.27 20.54
N LEU A 313 11.17 -3.97 20.85
CA LEU A 313 10.74 -2.89 19.97
C LEU A 313 11.52 -2.88 18.64
N GLN A 314 12.83 -3.12 18.69
CA GLN A 314 13.65 -3.29 17.49
C GLN A 314 13.18 -4.50 16.67
N GLY A 315 12.89 -5.61 17.33
CA GLY A 315 12.31 -6.79 16.71
C GLY A 315 10.99 -6.48 16.01
N ARG A 316 10.07 -5.78 16.65
CA ARG A 316 8.77 -5.35 16.06
C ARG A 316 8.95 -4.43 14.86
N TYR A 317 9.83 -3.45 14.96
CA TYR A 317 10.14 -2.55 13.84
C TYR A 317 10.62 -3.32 12.62
N HIS A 318 11.58 -4.22 12.78
CA HIS A 318 12.10 -5.03 11.69
C HIS A 318 11.09 -6.05 11.15
N LEU A 319 10.26 -6.62 12.02
CA LEU A 319 9.17 -7.52 11.64
C LEU A 319 8.19 -6.82 10.67
N ASN A 320 7.88 -5.56 10.93
CA ASN A 320 6.92 -4.77 10.15
C ASN A 320 7.45 -4.36 8.77
N GLN A 321 8.76 -4.40 8.54
CA GLN A 321 9.34 -4.16 7.21
C GLN A 321 8.95 -5.23 6.18
N ARG A 322 8.58 -6.44 6.62
CA ARG A 322 8.15 -7.56 5.76
C ARG A 322 9.15 -7.90 4.64
N THR A 323 10.43 -7.72 4.88
CA THR A 323 11.53 -8.13 4.00
C THR A 323 12.29 -9.29 4.63
N GLU A 324 12.99 -10.10 3.82
CA GLU A 324 13.81 -11.20 4.34
C GLU A 324 14.82 -10.70 5.37
N GLU A 325 15.54 -9.62 5.05
CA GLU A 325 16.52 -9.03 5.95
C GLU A 325 15.87 -8.53 7.25
N GLY A 326 14.73 -7.83 7.14
CA GLY A 326 13.97 -7.35 8.30
C GLY A 326 13.51 -8.51 9.18
N LEU A 327 12.95 -9.57 8.59
CA LEU A 327 12.49 -10.73 9.36
C LEU A 327 13.62 -11.48 10.09
N ARG A 328 14.80 -11.60 9.44
CA ARG A 328 15.99 -12.19 10.08
C ARG A 328 16.51 -11.34 11.22
N ARG A 329 16.53 -10.02 11.06
CA ARG A 329 16.89 -9.08 12.14
C ARG A 329 15.86 -9.14 13.28
N ALA A 330 14.58 -9.22 12.97
CA ALA A 330 13.54 -9.35 13.99
C ALA A 330 13.75 -10.60 14.86
N LEU A 331 14.09 -11.71 14.21
CA LEU A 331 14.41 -12.97 14.92
C LEU A 331 15.57 -12.77 15.90
N ASP A 332 16.71 -12.22 15.44
CA ASP A 332 17.87 -11.93 16.29
C ASP A 332 17.51 -11.03 17.49
N PHE A 333 16.75 -9.97 17.25
CA PHE A 333 16.34 -9.06 18.31
C PHE A 333 15.43 -9.72 19.34
N PHE A 334 14.46 -10.54 18.94
CA PHE A 334 13.60 -11.25 19.87
C PHE A 334 14.38 -12.33 20.65
N GLU A 335 15.30 -13.08 20.02
CA GLU A 335 16.17 -14.02 20.70
C GLU A 335 17.03 -13.31 21.75
N ARG A 336 17.62 -12.19 21.45
CA ARG A 336 18.39 -11.37 22.39
C ARG A 336 17.52 -10.80 23.50
N ALA A 337 16.27 -10.39 23.20
CA ALA A 337 15.33 -9.96 24.23
C ALA A 337 15.06 -11.07 25.25
N LEU A 338 14.98 -12.33 24.80
CA LEU A 338 14.79 -13.50 25.65
C LEU A 338 16.06 -13.90 26.41
N VAL A 339 17.26 -13.53 25.96
CA VAL A 339 18.49 -13.65 26.73
C VAL A 339 18.49 -12.68 27.90
N GLU A 340 17.96 -11.47 27.72
CA GLU A 340 17.84 -10.46 28.76
C GLU A 340 16.70 -10.78 29.74
N ASP A 341 15.56 -11.29 29.25
CA ASP A 341 14.40 -11.68 30.06
C ASP A 341 13.69 -12.89 29.43
N ALA A 342 14.00 -14.08 29.93
CA ALA A 342 13.40 -15.33 29.45
C ALA A 342 11.90 -15.47 29.78
N GLN A 343 11.33 -14.62 30.64
CA GLN A 343 9.91 -14.61 31.00
C GLN A 343 9.12 -13.57 30.23
N TYR A 344 9.73 -12.93 29.22
CA TYR A 344 9.09 -11.88 28.44
C TYR A 344 8.13 -12.46 27.40
N ALA A 345 6.85 -12.59 27.76
CA ALA A 345 5.80 -13.18 26.91
C ALA A 345 5.70 -12.56 25.51
N LEU A 346 5.78 -11.22 25.41
CA LEU A 346 5.69 -10.54 24.10
C LEU A 346 6.90 -10.85 23.19
N ALA A 347 8.09 -11.08 23.75
CA ALA A 347 9.25 -11.48 22.95
C ALA A 347 9.09 -12.91 22.41
N HIS A 348 8.48 -13.82 23.19
CA HIS A 348 8.10 -15.15 22.70
C HIS A 348 7.03 -15.06 21.59
N ALA A 349 6.00 -14.23 21.74
CA ALA A 349 5.01 -13.99 20.70
C ALA A 349 5.66 -13.42 19.42
N GLY A 350 6.53 -12.41 19.56
CA GLY A 350 7.28 -11.84 18.44
C GLY A 350 8.17 -12.86 17.73
N LEU A 351 8.78 -13.77 18.48
CA LEU A 351 9.59 -14.86 17.95
C LEU A 351 8.75 -15.85 17.14
N ALA A 352 7.55 -16.21 17.64
CA ALA A 352 6.60 -17.05 16.92
C ALA A 352 6.16 -16.38 15.60
N ASP A 353 5.83 -15.09 15.65
CA ASP A 353 5.47 -14.29 14.49
C ASP A 353 6.60 -14.25 13.46
N ALA A 354 7.84 -14.04 13.89
CA ALA A 354 9.00 -13.97 13.01
C ALA A 354 9.24 -15.31 12.29
N TYR A 355 9.17 -16.43 13.00
CA TYR A 355 9.28 -17.77 12.39
C TYR A 355 8.14 -18.04 11.41
N GLY A 356 6.89 -17.72 11.77
CA GLY A 356 5.73 -17.89 10.90
C GLY A 356 5.85 -17.09 9.61
N LEU A 357 6.28 -15.83 9.69
CA LEU A 357 6.48 -14.98 8.53
C LEU A 357 7.67 -15.40 7.67
N LEU A 358 8.76 -15.90 8.26
CA LEU A 358 9.89 -16.46 7.50
C LEU A 358 9.47 -17.67 6.67
N ALA A 359 8.57 -18.52 7.20
CA ALA A 359 7.96 -19.61 6.42
C ALA A 359 7.01 -19.06 5.33
N HIS A 360 6.17 -18.08 5.65
CA HIS A 360 5.23 -17.46 4.71
C HIS A 360 5.97 -16.85 3.50
N TYR A 361 7.07 -16.15 3.74
CA TYR A 361 7.85 -15.52 2.66
C TYR A 361 8.82 -16.49 1.97
N GLY A 362 8.82 -17.77 2.35
CA GLY A 362 9.66 -18.80 1.74
C GLY A 362 11.15 -18.62 2.01
N VAL A 363 11.50 -17.97 3.11
CA VAL A 363 12.90 -17.78 3.54
C VAL A 363 13.44 -19.06 4.18
N PHE A 364 12.61 -19.72 4.98
CA PHE A 364 12.85 -21.03 5.56
C PHE A 364 11.78 -22.02 5.11
N GLY A 365 12.15 -23.30 5.05
CA GLY A 365 11.18 -24.36 4.85
C GLY A 365 10.24 -24.48 6.07
N PRO A 366 8.97 -24.84 5.87
CA PRO A 366 8.02 -25.04 6.95
C PRO A 366 8.53 -25.99 8.02
N ALA A 367 9.16 -27.10 7.65
CA ALA A 367 9.73 -28.09 8.58
C ALA A 367 10.81 -27.52 9.51
N ASP A 368 11.51 -26.45 9.09
CA ASP A 368 12.63 -25.89 9.83
C ASP A 368 12.19 -24.95 10.95
N VAL A 369 11.01 -24.36 10.84
CA VAL A 369 10.60 -23.24 11.69
C VAL A 369 9.29 -23.45 12.43
N TRP A 370 8.37 -24.28 11.95
CA TRP A 370 7.05 -24.41 12.56
C TRP A 370 7.09 -24.94 14.00
N SER A 371 7.95 -25.92 14.32
CA SER A 371 8.09 -26.41 15.70
C SER A 371 8.57 -25.30 16.65
N LYS A 372 9.46 -24.42 16.18
CA LYS A 372 9.94 -23.27 16.94
C LYS A 372 8.84 -22.22 17.12
N ALA A 373 8.10 -21.92 16.06
CA ALA A 373 6.96 -21.01 16.13
C ALA A 373 5.91 -21.51 17.13
N ALA A 374 5.54 -22.79 17.06
CA ALA A 374 4.57 -23.40 17.96
C ALA A 374 5.02 -23.38 19.42
N SER A 375 6.27 -23.75 19.68
CA SER A 375 6.84 -23.70 21.03
C SER A 375 6.86 -22.29 21.59
N SER A 376 7.26 -21.30 20.77
CA SER A 376 7.31 -19.90 21.20
C SER A 376 5.91 -19.34 21.47
N ALA A 377 4.93 -19.61 20.60
CA ALA A 377 3.55 -19.19 20.80
C ALA A 377 2.92 -19.81 22.07
N ALA A 378 3.12 -21.10 22.28
CA ALA A 378 2.64 -21.80 23.49
C ALA A 378 3.28 -21.23 24.75
N THR A 379 4.59 -20.94 24.72
CA THR A 379 5.31 -20.32 25.84
C THR A 379 4.77 -18.91 26.13
N ALA A 380 4.51 -18.12 25.09
CA ALA A 380 3.93 -16.78 25.26
C ALA A 380 2.59 -16.80 25.99
N VAL A 381 1.67 -17.69 25.60
CA VAL A 381 0.37 -17.85 26.28
C VAL A 381 0.52 -18.41 27.69
N MET A 382 1.49 -19.30 27.94
CA MET A 382 1.76 -19.83 29.26
C MET A 382 2.27 -18.74 30.22
N LEU A 383 3.12 -17.84 29.74
CA LEU A 383 3.68 -16.74 30.52
C LEU A 383 2.67 -15.61 30.75
N ASP A 384 1.83 -15.31 29.76
CA ASP A 384 0.76 -14.33 29.89
C ASP A 384 -0.50 -14.77 29.12
N ALA A 385 -1.41 -15.39 29.85
CA ALA A 385 -2.69 -15.89 29.31
C ALA A 385 -3.70 -14.77 28.96
N ASP A 386 -3.42 -13.53 29.34
CA ASP A 386 -4.25 -12.37 29.05
C ASP A 386 -3.61 -11.47 27.97
N SER A 387 -2.52 -11.89 27.32
CA SER A 387 -1.93 -11.20 26.18
C SER A 387 -2.69 -11.50 24.88
N ALA A 388 -3.22 -10.44 24.24
CA ALA A 388 -3.84 -10.53 22.92
C ALA A 388 -2.82 -10.96 21.85
N GLU A 389 -1.58 -10.49 21.95
CA GLU A 389 -0.48 -10.82 21.05
C GLU A 389 -0.14 -12.31 21.12
N ALA A 390 -0.03 -12.87 22.34
CA ALA A 390 0.28 -14.28 22.52
C ALA A 390 -0.81 -15.18 21.91
N HIS A 391 -2.09 -14.87 22.14
CA HIS A 391 -3.20 -15.61 21.54
C HIS A 391 -3.25 -15.44 20.01
N THR A 392 -2.91 -14.28 19.47
CA THR A 392 -2.83 -14.03 18.03
C THR A 392 -1.74 -14.90 17.38
N SER A 393 -0.56 -14.94 17.97
CA SER A 393 0.56 -15.77 17.49
C SER A 393 0.20 -17.26 17.55
N LEU A 394 -0.43 -17.72 18.64
CA LEU A 394 -0.90 -19.10 18.77
C LEU A 394 -1.94 -19.43 17.70
N ALA A 395 -2.93 -18.56 17.48
CA ALA A 395 -3.97 -18.74 16.48
C ALA A 395 -3.40 -18.86 15.07
N HIS A 396 -2.40 -18.02 14.73
CA HIS A 396 -1.71 -18.06 13.43
C HIS A 396 -0.99 -19.40 13.22
N VAL A 397 -0.28 -19.89 14.22
CA VAL A 397 0.39 -21.20 14.17
C VAL A 397 -0.61 -22.34 13.95
N LEU A 398 -1.70 -22.37 14.74
CA LEU A 398 -2.74 -23.41 14.62
C LEU A 398 -3.36 -23.47 13.22
N SER A 399 -3.64 -22.32 12.60
CA SER A 399 -4.23 -22.29 11.25
C SER A 399 -3.23 -22.64 10.14
N THR A 400 -1.99 -22.21 10.26
CA THR A 400 -1.01 -22.29 9.17
C THR A 400 -0.18 -23.56 9.21
N GLN A 401 0.15 -24.04 10.39
CA GLN A 401 0.91 -25.28 10.59
C GLN A 401 -0.01 -26.50 10.67
N ASP A 402 -0.99 -26.46 11.58
CA ASP A 402 -1.75 -27.65 11.97
C ASP A 402 -3.04 -27.81 11.15
N TRP A 403 -3.48 -26.70 10.50
CA TRP A 403 -4.78 -26.57 9.86
C TRP A 403 -5.93 -26.85 10.86
N ASP A 404 -5.65 -26.52 12.16
CA ASP A 404 -6.66 -26.56 13.22
C ASP A 404 -7.50 -25.27 13.19
N TRP A 405 -8.47 -25.25 12.31
CA TRP A 405 -9.36 -24.12 12.10
C TRP A 405 -10.16 -23.74 13.33
N VAL A 406 -10.60 -24.76 14.10
CA VAL A 406 -11.41 -24.55 15.30
C VAL A 406 -10.59 -23.97 16.45
N GLY A 407 -9.40 -24.52 16.69
CA GLY A 407 -8.46 -23.99 17.68
C GLY A 407 -8.02 -22.59 17.35
N SER A 408 -7.68 -22.35 16.07
CA SER A 408 -7.29 -21.05 15.56
C SER A 408 -8.38 -19.99 15.76
N GLU A 409 -9.63 -20.29 15.37
CA GLU A 409 -10.75 -19.36 15.53
C GLU A 409 -10.97 -18.98 17.00
N ARG A 410 -10.96 -19.95 17.91
CA ARG A 410 -11.08 -19.69 19.35
C ARG A 410 -9.97 -18.78 19.87
N ALA A 411 -8.74 -19.01 19.44
CA ALA A 411 -7.61 -18.23 19.88
C ALA A 411 -7.66 -16.78 19.33
N PHE A 412 -8.05 -16.56 18.06
CA PHE A 412 -8.29 -15.22 17.52
C PHE A 412 -9.42 -14.49 18.24
N GLN A 413 -10.56 -15.17 18.47
CA GLN A 413 -11.66 -14.58 19.24
C GLN A 413 -11.24 -14.21 20.66
N ARG A 414 -10.42 -15.06 21.30
CA ARG A 414 -9.84 -14.73 22.61
C ARG A 414 -8.95 -13.49 22.54
N ALA A 415 -8.06 -13.39 21.56
CA ALA A 415 -7.20 -12.23 21.35
C ALA A 415 -8.03 -10.94 21.17
N ILE A 416 -9.04 -10.96 20.31
CA ILE A 416 -9.94 -9.81 20.08
C ILE A 416 -10.75 -9.46 21.34
N SER A 417 -11.15 -10.46 22.14
CA SER A 417 -11.86 -10.21 23.41
C SER A 417 -10.95 -9.56 24.47
N LEU A 418 -9.66 -9.85 24.46
CA LEU A 418 -8.66 -9.28 25.36
C LEU A 418 -8.29 -7.85 24.96
N ASP A 419 -8.03 -7.63 23.67
CA ASP A 419 -7.82 -6.30 23.10
C ASP A 419 -8.59 -6.14 21.77
N PRO A 420 -9.80 -5.58 21.78
CA PRO A 420 -10.59 -5.33 20.59
C PRO A 420 -9.96 -4.33 19.62
N ARG A 421 -8.84 -3.72 19.98
CA ARG A 421 -8.13 -2.74 19.16
C ARG A 421 -6.74 -3.20 18.73
N TYR A 422 -6.43 -4.43 18.94
CA TYR A 422 -5.22 -5.02 18.40
C TYR A 422 -5.40 -5.36 16.91
N ALA A 423 -5.00 -4.43 16.05
CA ALA A 423 -5.19 -4.53 14.59
C ALA A 423 -4.67 -5.84 13.99
N THR A 424 -3.57 -6.37 14.51
CA THR A 424 -2.97 -7.63 14.01
C THR A 424 -3.89 -8.83 14.27
N ALA A 425 -4.65 -8.85 15.38
CA ALA A 425 -5.60 -9.94 15.65
C ALA A 425 -6.71 -9.97 14.61
N HIS A 426 -7.34 -8.84 14.32
CA HIS A 426 -8.36 -8.71 13.27
C HIS A 426 -7.80 -9.07 11.89
N HIS A 427 -6.64 -8.51 11.54
CA HIS A 427 -5.97 -8.76 10.26
C HIS A 427 -5.66 -10.24 10.06
N TRP A 428 -5.03 -10.89 11.03
CA TRP A 428 -4.65 -12.29 10.88
C TRP A 428 -5.84 -13.24 11.03
N TYR A 429 -6.85 -12.90 11.83
CA TYR A 429 -8.10 -13.66 11.87
C TYR A 429 -8.77 -13.69 10.49
N ALA A 430 -8.86 -12.53 9.83
CA ALA A 430 -9.39 -12.44 8.47
C ALA A 430 -8.61 -13.30 7.48
N MET A 431 -7.26 -13.18 7.47
CA MET A 431 -6.41 -13.79 6.44
C MET A 431 -6.09 -15.26 6.70
N SER A 432 -5.87 -15.64 7.96
CA SER A 432 -5.37 -16.97 8.30
C SER A 432 -6.46 -17.93 8.78
N CYS A 433 -7.69 -17.44 9.02
CA CYS A 433 -8.79 -18.31 9.48
C CYS A 433 -10.06 -18.12 8.62
N LEU A 434 -10.65 -16.92 8.60
CA LEU A 434 -11.95 -16.71 7.95
C LEU A 434 -11.89 -16.88 6.42
N ALA A 435 -10.90 -16.29 5.77
CA ALA A 435 -10.75 -16.40 4.32
C ALA A 435 -10.50 -17.85 3.88
N PRO A 436 -9.57 -18.61 4.48
CA PRO A 436 -9.39 -20.03 4.20
C PRO A 436 -10.68 -20.86 4.32
N LEU A 437 -11.52 -20.57 5.32
CA LEU A 437 -12.82 -21.23 5.51
C LEU A 437 -13.87 -20.81 4.48
N GLY A 438 -13.60 -19.81 3.62
CA GLY A 438 -14.54 -19.27 2.65
C GLY A 438 -15.53 -18.26 3.23
N ARG A 439 -15.35 -17.83 4.48
CA ARG A 439 -16.16 -16.81 5.18
C ARG A 439 -15.72 -15.40 4.79
N LEU A 440 -15.79 -15.11 3.47
CA LEU A 440 -15.15 -13.91 2.88
C LEU A 440 -15.81 -12.59 3.29
N ASP A 441 -17.12 -12.59 3.64
CA ASP A 441 -17.77 -11.38 4.14
C ASP A 441 -17.28 -11.03 5.55
N GLU A 442 -17.18 -12.02 6.42
CA GLU A 442 -16.64 -11.84 7.77
C GLU A 442 -15.15 -11.47 7.72
N ALA A 443 -14.39 -12.12 6.83
CA ALA A 443 -12.97 -11.75 6.61
C ALA A 443 -12.82 -10.30 6.17
N ARG A 444 -13.70 -9.81 5.27
CA ARG A 444 -13.71 -8.39 4.89
C ARG A 444 -14.01 -7.48 6.08
N ASP A 445 -15.01 -7.81 6.87
CA ASP A 445 -15.44 -6.98 8.01
C ASP A 445 -14.35 -6.89 9.08
N GLU A 446 -13.67 -8.00 9.38
CA GLU A 446 -12.49 -8.04 10.26
C GLU A 446 -11.31 -7.24 9.67
N MET A 447 -11.08 -7.33 8.37
CA MET A 447 -10.03 -6.55 7.70
C MET A 447 -10.33 -5.04 7.72
N LEU A 448 -11.59 -4.65 7.56
CA LEU A 448 -12.03 -3.25 7.70
C LEU A 448 -11.87 -2.76 9.16
N ALA A 449 -12.13 -3.63 10.16
CA ALA A 449 -11.82 -3.32 11.55
C ALA A 449 -10.32 -3.08 11.74
N ALA A 450 -9.44 -3.95 11.22
CA ALA A 450 -8.00 -3.75 11.24
C ALA A 450 -7.59 -2.43 10.58
N GLN A 451 -8.14 -2.11 9.40
CA GLN A 451 -7.86 -0.85 8.69
C GLN A 451 -8.35 0.37 9.45
N SER A 452 -9.47 0.27 10.18
CA SER A 452 -9.97 1.37 11.01
C SER A 452 -9.08 1.66 12.21
N ILE A 453 -8.40 0.64 12.74
CA ILE A 453 -7.47 0.73 13.87
C ILE A 453 -6.09 1.23 13.38
N ASP A 454 -5.58 0.67 12.28
CA ASP A 454 -4.32 1.05 11.66
C ASP A 454 -4.53 1.41 10.16
N PRO A 455 -4.99 2.61 9.86
CA PRO A 455 -5.34 3.03 8.50
C PRO A 455 -4.12 3.26 7.59
N VAL A 456 -2.90 3.27 8.14
CA VAL A 456 -1.65 3.48 7.39
C VAL A 456 -0.90 2.21 7.10
N SER A 457 -1.38 1.11 7.55
CA SER A 457 -0.76 -0.17 7.31
C SER A 457 -0.88 -0.56 5.84
N SER A 458 0.21 -0.45 5.09
CA SER A 458 0.27 -0.91 3.71
C SER A 458 0.00 -2.42 3.59
N ILE A 459 0.31 -3.20 4.65
CA ILE A 459 0.03 -4.64 4.69
C ILE A 459 -1.48 -4.90 4.83
N VAL A 460 -2.19 -4.15 5.70
CA VAL A 460 -3.65 -4.29 5.86
C VAL A 460 -4.37 -3.88 4.58
N ALA A 461 -3.98 -2.77 3.95
CA ALA A 461 -4.53 -2.33 2.67
C ALA A 461 -4.30 -3.38 1.57
N ARG A 462 -3.09 -3.95 1.50
CA ARG A 462 -2.75 -5.02 0.55
C ARG A 462 -3.58 -6.28 0.81
N ASP A 463 -3.78 -6.68 2.06
CA ASP A 463 -4.53 -7.90 2.38
C ASP A 463 -6.04 -7.70 2.22
N LEU A 464 -6.54 -6.48 2.40
CA LEU A 464 -7.91 -6.14 1.99
C LEU A 464 -8.10 -6.30 0.47
N ALA A 465 -7.07 -5.94 -0.34
CA ALA A 465 -7.07 -6.25 -1.77
C ALA A 465 -7.12 -7.77 -2.04
N VAL A 466 -6.41 -8.58 -1.24
CA VAL A 466 -6.49 -10.06 -1.34
C VAL A 466 -7.89 -10.58 -1.03
N ILE A 467 -8.55 -10.06 0.00
CA ILE A 467 -9.94 -10.46 0.32
C ILE A 467 -10.88 -10.11 -0.84
N HIS A 468 -10.80 -8.91 -1.40
CA HIS A 468 -11.61 -8.54 -2.58
C HIS A 468 -11.25 -9.41 -3.80
N PHE A 469 -9.99 -9.77 -4.00
CA PHE A 469 -9.56 -10.72 -5.03
C PHE A 469 -10.21 -12.10 -4.84
N TYR A 470 -10.23 -12.65 -3.63
CA TYR A 470 -10.90 -13.92 -3.33
C TYR A 470 -12.41 -13.84 -3.54
N ARG A 471 -13.02 -12.68 -3.32
CA ARG A 471 -14.42 -12.39 -3.62
C ARG A 471 -14.69 -12.16 -5.12
N ARG A 472 -13.64 -12.17 -5.95
CA ARG A 472 -13.68 -11.85 -7.39
C ARG A 472 -14.14 -10.43 -7.70
N ASP A 473 -14.07 -9.54 -6.72
CA ASP A 473 -14.31 -8.11 -6.85
C ASP A 473 -12.99 -7.42 -7.25
N PHE A 474 -12.59 -7.62 -8.50
CA PHE A 474 -11.28 -7.19 -9.00
C PHE A 474 -11.13 -5.67 -9.08
N GLU A 475 -12.22 -4.93 -9.26
CA GLU A 475 -12.15 -3.46 -9.32
C GLU A 475 -11.81 -2.89 -7.94
N THR A 476 -12.53 -3.29 -6.89
CA THR A 476 -12.22 -2.87 -5.51
C THR A 476 -10.85 -3.39 -5.06
N ALA A 477 -10.46 -4.61 -5.47
CA ALA A 477 -9.14 -5.14 -5.18
C ALA A 477 -8.02 -4.24 -5.76
N LEU A 478 -8.20 -3.72 -6.99
CA LEU A 478 -7.25 -2.79 -7.61
C LEU A 478 -7.19 -1.45 -6.86
N GLU A 479 -8.33 -0.92 -6.39
CA GLU A 479 -8.36 0.31 -5.59
C GLU A 479 -7.56 0.15 -4.29
N GLN A 480 -7.71 -0.98 -3.61
CA GLN A 480 -6.95 -1.28 -2.39
C GLN A 480 -5.46 -1.51 -2.67
N CYS A 481 -5.09 -2.10 -3.81
CA CYS A 481 -3.68 -2.18 -4.24
C CYS A 481 -3.07 -0.80 -4.46
N ASP A 482 -3.78 0.08 -5.16
CA ASP A 482 -3.32 1.44 -5.43
C ASP A 482 -3.15 2.19 -4.09
N HIS A 483 -4.08 2.01 -3.14
CA HIS A 483 -3.95 2.56 -1.79
C HIS A 483 -2.74 2.01 -1.03
N ALA A 484 -2.49 0.69 -1.06
CA ALA A 484 -1.31 0.09 -0.43
C ALA A 484 0.02 0.63 -1.03
N ILE A 485 0.06 0.86 -2.34
CA ILE A 485 1.22 1.45 -3.04
C ILE A 485 1.37 2.95 -2.72
N GLU A 486 0.26 3.68 -2.53
CA GLU A 486 0.28 5.08 -2.08
C GLU A 486 0.87 5.19 -0.66
N LEU A 487 0.49 4.27 0.24
CA LEU A 487 1.04 4.20 1.59
C LEU A 487 2.54 3.84 1.61
N ASN A 488 2.97 2.91 0.76
CA ASN A 488 4.37 2.53 0.66
C ASN A 488 4.72 2.08 -0.78
N SER A 489 5.35 2.97 -1.54
CA SER A 489 5.75 2.71 -2.93
C SER A 489 6.88 1.69 -3.10
N HIS A 490 7.51 1.26 -2.01
CA HIS A 490 8.57 0.24 -1.99
C HIS A 490 8.08 -1.11 -1.44
N PHE A 491 6.79 -1.25 -1.18
CA PHE A 491 6.21 -2.46 -0.64
C PHE A 491 5.98 -3.53 -1.73
N ALA A 492 6.95 -4.42 -1.94
CA ALA A 492 6.91 -5.46 -2.97
C ALA A 492 5.63 -6.33 -2.96
N PRO A 493 5.04 -6.72 -1.80
CA PRO A 493 3.81 -7.50 -1.77
C PRO A 493 2.59 -6.80 -2.41
N ALA A 494 2.54 -5.45 -2.41
CA ALA A 494 1.45 -4.73 -3.08
C ALA A 494 1.53 -4.86 -4.60
N TYR A 495 2.73 -4.82 -5.17
CA TYR A 495 2.93 -5.06 -6.61
C TYR A 495 2.70 -6.52 -6.98
N TRP A 496 2.98 -7.46 -6.06
CA TRP A 496 2.70 -8.87 -6.27
C TRP A 496 1.19 -9.11 -6.42
N ILE A 497 0.35 -8.63 -5.49
CA ILE A 497 -1.09 -8.83 -5.60
C ILE A 497 -1.69 -8.04 -6.78
N LEU A 498 -1.16 -6.86 -7.10
CA LEU A 498 -1.53 -6.13 -8.31
C LEU A 498 -1.31 -7.01 -9.56
N GLY A 499 -0.15 -7.66 -9.66
CA GLY A 499 0.14 -8.58 -10.76
C GLY A 499 -0.82 -9.76 -10.82
N VAL A 500 -1.15 -10.37 -9.67
CA VAL A 500 -2.12 -11.48 -9.58
C VAL A 500 -3.51 -11.06 -10.07
N ILE A 501 -4.00 -9.89 -9.65
CA ILE A 501 -5.32 -9.39 -10.09
C ILE A 501 -5.33 -9.12 -11.58
N GLN A 502 -4.28 -8.50 -12.14
CA GLN A 502 -4.19 -8.23 -13.57
C GLN A 502 -4.10 -9.53 -14.38
N GLU A 503 -3.46 -10.56 -13.84
CA GLU A 503 -3.37 -11.87 -14.48
C GLU A 503 -4.75 -12.52 -14.61
N GLU A 504 -5.59 -12.51 -13.55
CA GLU A 504 -6.96 -13.03 -13.60
C GLU A 504 -7.87 -12.22 -14.55
N ARG A 505 -7.56 -10.93 -14.73
CA ARG A 505 -8.20 -10.07 -15.74
C ARG A 505 -7.71 -10.31 -17.15
N LYS A 506 -6.68 -11.17 -17.33
CA LYS A 506 -5.98 -11.46 -18.59
C LYS A 506 -5.19 -10.27 -19.15
N ASP A 507 -4.88 -9.29 -18.32
CA ASP A 507 -4.06 -8.14 -18.65
C ASP A 507 -2.58 -8.50 -18.42
N PHE A 508 -2.06 -9.48 -19.19
CA PHE A 508 -0.77 -10.13 -18.95
C PHE A 508 0.45 -9.18 -19.02
N ASP A 509 0.38 -8.12 -19.81
CA ASP A 509 1.49 -7.15 -19.89
C ASP A 509 1.55 -6.29 -18.63
N GLU A 510 0.40 -5.84 -18.12
CA GLU A 510 0.30 -5.12 -16.85
C GLU A 510 0.69 -6.01 -15.67
N SER A 511 0.26 -7.27 -15.69
CA SER A 511 0.65 -8.28 -14.72
C SER A 511 2.16 -8.48 -14.69
N ALA A 512 2.79 -8.68 -15.85
CA ALA A 512 4.24 -8.84 -15.94
C ALA A 512 5.00 -7.61 -15.45
N ALA A 513 4.53 -6.39 -15.77
CA ALA A 513 5.13 -5.14 -15.29
C ALA A 513 5.03 -5.01 -13.77
N ALA A 514 3.90 -5.38 -13.17
CA ALA A 514 3.72 -5.38 -11.73
C ALA A 514 4.66 -6.38 -11.04
N PHE A 515 4.75 -7.62 -11.55
CA PHE A 515 5.66 -8.62 -10.99
C PHE A 515 7.13 -8.27 -11.21
N GLN A 516 7.51 -7.66 -12.33
CA GLN A 516 8.87 -7.14 -12.52
C GLN A 516 9.21 -6.06 -11.48
N ARG A 517 8.26 -5.20 -11.14
CA ARG A 517 8.45 -4.25 -10.06
C ARG A 517 8.60 -4.94 -8.71
N ALA A 518 7.78 -5.96 -8.40
CA ALA A 518 7.90 -6.77 -7.19
C ALA A 518 9.27 -7.46 -7.09
N VAL A 519 9.74 -8.07 -8.19
CA VAL A 519 11.08 -8.68 -8.28
C VAL A 519 12.18 -7.66 -8.08
N HIS A 520 12.06 -6.44 -8.64
CA HIS A 520 13.05 -5.39 -8.46
C HIS A 520 13.17 -4.96 -6.99
N LEU A 521 12.03 -4.86 -6.28
CA LEU A 521 11.98 -4.49 -4.87
C LEU A 521 12.40 -5.62 -3.92
N SER A 522 12.24 -6.88 -4.34
CA SER A 522 12.56 -8.06 -3.54
C SER A 522 13.17 -9.17 -4.41
N PRO A 523 14.41 -8.98 -4.91
CA PRO A 523 15.02 -9.82 -5.94
C PRO A 523 15.35 -11.23 -5.46
N GLN A 524 15.49 -11.43 -4.15
CA GLN A 524 15.83 -12.72 -3.54
C GLN A 524 14.61 -13.57 -3.18
N THR A 525 13.39 -13.07 -3.35
CA THR A 525 12.16 -13.78 -2.98
C THR A 525 11.67 -14.67 -4.12
N PRO A 526 11.74 -16.02 -4.00
CA PRO A 526 11.37 -16.95 -5.08
C PRO A 526 9.92 -16.77 -5.56
N ARG A 527 9.00 -16.48 -4.65
CA ARG A 527 7.58 -16.21 -4.94
C ARG A 527 7.36 -15.11 -5.98
N MET A 528 8.15 -14.03 -5.94
CA MET A 528 8.03 -12.94 -6.92
C MET A 528 8.42 -13.40 -8.33
N HIS A 529 9.43 -14.27 -8.42
CA HIS A 529 9.85 -14.87 -9.68
C HIS A 529 8.84 -15.92 -10.18
N GLY A 530 8.31 -16.77 -9.29
CA GLY A 530 7.31 -17.79 -9.63
C GLY A 530 6.06 -17.18 -10.25
N ALA A 531 5.54 -16.09 -9.65
CA ALA A 531 4.41 -15.35 -10.18
C ALA A 531 4.69 -14.77 -11.58
N LEU A 532 5.86 -14.15 -11.80
CA LEU A 532 6.27 -13.66 -13.12
C LEU A 532 6.37 -14.79 -14.14
N GLY A 533 6.91 -15.95 -13.74
CA GLY A 533 7.00 -17.15 -14.58
C GLY A 533 5.64 -17.68 -15.01
N ARG A 534 4.66 -17.69 -14.09
CA ARG A 534 3.26 -18.06 -14.40
C ARG A 534 2.66 -17.12 -15.44
N THR A 535 2.81 -15.81 -15.28
CA THR A 535 2.31 -14.82 -16.25
C THR A 535 2.96 -15.00 -17.63
N PHE A 536 4.27 -15.26 -17.70
CA PHE A 536 4.93 -15.56 -18.96
C PHE A 536 4.37 -16.81 -19.63
N ALA A 537 4.06 -17.85 -18.86
CA ALA A 537 3.45 -19.06 -19.39
C ALA A 537 2.03 -18.80 -19.93
N LEU A 538 1.17 -18.12 -19.16
CA LEU A 538 -0.20 -17.78 -19.54
C LEU A 538 -0.27 -16.87 -20.78
N SER A 539 0.70 -15.96 -20.94
CA SER A 539 0.80 -15.06 -22.10
C SER A 539 1.50 -15.68 -23.32
N GLY A 540 1.81 -17.00 -23.30
CA GLY A 540 2.47 -17.70 -24.40
C GLY A 540 3.98 -17.45 -24.50
N ARG A 541 4.59 -16.72 -23.60
CA ARG A 541 6.03 -16.42 -23.53
C ARG A 541 6.80 -17.61 -22.93
N ARG A 542 6.61 -18.79 -23.55
CA ARG A 542 7.09 -20.08 -23.05
C ARG A 542 8.59 -20.10 -22.70
N LYS A 543 9.44 -19.47 -23.54
CA LYS A 543 10.89 -19.41 -23.29
C LYS A 543 11.19 -18.71 -21.97
N GLN A 544 10.57 -17.56 -21.74
CA GLN A 544 10.78 -16.78 -20.49
C GLN A 544 10.25 -17.53 -19.26
N ALA A 545 9.12 -18.25 -19.38
CA ALA A 545 8.61 -19.10 -18.30
C ALA A 545 9.60 -20.24 -17.95
N MET A 546 10.20 -20.87 -18.96
CA MET A 546 11.23 -21.91 -18.75
C MET A 546 12.53 -21.33 -18.15
N ASP A 547 12.90 -20.10 -18.50
CA ASP A 547 14.06 -19.43 -17.91
C ASP A 547 13.83 -19.17 -16.41
N VAL A 548 12.59 -18.79 -16.04
CA VAL A 548 12.21 -18.64 -14.63
C VAL A 548 12.23 -19.98 -13.88
N LEU A 549 11.71 -21.05 -14.47
CA LEU A 549 11.78 -22.39 -13.84
C LEU A 549 13.23 -22.78 -13.51
N ARG A 550 14.15 -22.62 -14.47
CA ARG A 550 15.59 -22.90 -14.22
C ARG A 550 16.17 -22.03 -13.11
N LYS A 551 15.74 -20.77 -13.03
CA LYS A 551 16.15 -19.87 -11.95
C LYS A 551 15.63 -20.35 -10.60
N LEU A 552 14.36 -20.79 -10.51
CA LEU A 552 13.79 -21.36 -9.28
C LEU A 552 14.46 -22.67 -8.88
N GLU A 553 14.82 -23.52 -9.84
CA GLU A 553 15.60 -24.75 -9.61
C GLU A 553 16.98 -24.43 -9.02
N ALA A 554 17.66 -23.41 -9.57
CA ALA A 554 18.92 -22.92 -8.99
C ALA A 554 18.74 -22.40 -7.57
N TYR A 555 17.70 -21.62 -7.30
CA TYR A 555 17.39 -21.19 -5.94
C TYR A 555 17.11 -22.37 -5.00
N ALA A 556 16.38 -23.39 -5.49
CA ALA A 556 16.04 -24.58 -4.68
C ALA A 556 17.25 -25.43 -4.28
N SER A 557 18.41 -25.27 -4.95
CA SER A 557 19.66 -25.90 -4.54
C SER A 557 20.36 -25.21 -3.37
N GLU A 558 20.01 -23.95 -3.08
CA GLU A 558 20.69 -23.13 -2.09
C GLU A 558 19.77 -22.75 -0.91
N ARG A 559 18.45 -22.73 -1.15
CA ARG A 559 17.46 -22.30 -0.19
C ARG A 559 16.08 -22.92 -0.43
N TYR A 560 15.18 -22.81 0.52
CA TYR A 560 13.81 -23.26 0.32
C TYR A 560 13.11 -22.46 -0.80
N VAL A 561 12.45 -23.18 -1.69
CA VAL A 561 11.51 -22.64 -2.68
C VAL A 561 10.21 -23.41 -2.55
N SER A 562 9.10 -22.73 -2.28
CA SER A 562 7.81 -23.40 -2.17
C SER A 562 7.50 -24.22 -3.44
N PRO A 563 7.16 -25.50 -3.30
CA PRO A 563 6.75 -26.33 -4.44
C PRO A 563 5.57 -25.75 -5.22
N LEU A 564 4.77 -24.91 -4.59
CA LEU A 564 3.63 -24.24 -5.21
C LEU A 564 4.06 -23.28 -6.34
N GLU A 565 5.25 -22.68 -6.26
CA GLU A 565 5.76 -21.81 -7.33
C GLU A 565 6.03 -22.60 -8.62
N PHE A 566 6.53 -23.81 -8.51
CA PHE A 566 6.69 -24.73 -9.65
C PHE A 566 5.32 -25.20 -10.16
N ALA A 567 4.41 -25.55 -9.26
CA ALA A 567 3.06 -25.99 -9.64
C ALA A 567 2.35 -24.96 -10.52
N TRP A 568 2.38 -23.67 -10.11
CA TRP A 568 1.76 -22.58 -10.85
C TRP A 568 2.28 -22.44 -12.28
N ILE A 569 3.59 -22.51 -12.47
CA ILE A 569 4.20 -22.38 -13.79
C ILE A 569 3.86 -23.61 -14.65
N HIS A 570 3.92 -24.83 -14.10
CA HIS A 570 3.59 -26.04 -14.83
C HIS A 570 2.11 -26.09 -15.25
N PHE A 571 1.17 -25.70 -14.39
CA PHE A 571 -0.23 -25.58 -14.77
C PHE A 571 -0.42 -24.59 -15.93
N ALA A 572 0.21 -23.41 -15.84
CA ALA A 572 0.14 -22.38 -16.88
C ALA A 572 0.79 -22.82 -18.22
N LEU A 573 1.80 -23.69 -18.18
CA LEU A 573 2.41 -24.30 -19.38
C LEU A 573 1.59 -25.44 -19.96
N GLY A 574 0.46 -25.83 -19.34
CA GLY A 574 -0.34 -26.98 -19.72
C GLY A 574 0.23 -28.33 -19.29
N ALA A 575 1.29 -28.36 -18.50
CA ALA A 575 1.90 -29.57 -17.96
C ALA A 575 1.17 -30.03 -16.69
N VAL A 576 -0.15 -30.30 -16.80
CA VAL A 576 -1.06 -30.53 -15.69
C VAL A 576 -0.58 -31.65 -14.75
N GLY A 577 -0.01 -32.76 -15.30
CA GLY A 577 0.53 -33.86 -14.50
C GLY A 577 1.65 -33.43 -13.57
N LEU A 578 2.61 -32.64 -14.08
CA LEU A 578 3.70 -32.05 -13.27
C LEU A 578 3.18 -31.02 -12.27
N GLY A 579 2.22 -30.19 -12.69
CA GLY A 579 1.56 -29.24 -11.79
C GLY A 579 0.99 -29.94 -10.56
N PHE A 580 0.29 -31.07 -10.71
CA PHE A 580 -0.26 -31.83 -9.58
C PHE A 580 0.81 -32.54 -8.75
N GLN A 581 1.92 -32.98 -9.33
CA GLN A 581 3.04 -33.54 -8.55
C GLN A 581 3.63 -32.49 -7.63
N TRP A 582 3.85 -31.27 -8.12
CA TRP A 582 4.34 -30.16 -7.33
C TRP A 582 3.30 -29.66 -6.31
N LEU A 583 2.01 -29.66 -6.65
CA LEU A 583 0.94 -29.29 -5.72
C LEU A 583 0.82 -30.30 -4.58
N ALA A 584 0.95 -31.59 -4.85
CA ALA A 584 0.99 -32.63 -3.82
C ALA A 584 2.18 -32.44 -2.88
N LYS A 585 3.38 -32.15 -3.44
CA LYS A 585 4.56 -31.83 -2.65
C LYS A 585 4.37 -30.59 -1.80
N ALA A 586 3.70 -29.54 -2.32
CA ALA A 586 3.36 -28.36 -1.53
C ALA A 586 2.45 -28.70 -0.34
N ALA A 587 1.54 -29.67 -0.51
CA ALA A 587 0.69 -30.14 0.59
C ALA A 587 1.48 -31.02 1.60
N ASP A 588 2.45 -31.80 1.14
CA ASP A 588 3.33 -32.57 2.02
C ASP A 588 4.24 -31.65 2.84
N ASP A 589 4.78 -30.59 2.22
CA ASP A 589 5.60 -29.57 2.85
C ASP A 589 4.77 -28.60 3.72
N ARG A 590 3.44 -28.67 3.70
CA ARG A 590 2.52 -27.69 4.33
C ARG A 590 2.86 -26.25 3.93
N SER A 591 3.05 -26.02 2.62
CA SER A 591 3.32 -24.68 2.10
C SER A 591 2.22 -23.71 2.50
N PHE A 592 2.61 -22.55 3.02
CA PHE A 592 1.69 -21.55 3.61
C PHE A 592 0.49 -21.20 2.71
N ASP A 593 0.74 -20.94 1.42
CA ASP A 593 -0.32 -20.46 0.51
C ASP A 593 -1.43 -21.46 0.24
N LEU A 594 -1.25 -22.73 0.64
CA LEU A 594 -2.30 -23.73 0.50
C LEU A 594 -3.49 -23.50 1.44
N ILE A 595 -3.35 -22.71 2.48
CA ILE A 595 -4.50 -22.35 3.32
C ILE A 595 -5.61 -21.67 2.51
N SER A 596 -5.28 -20.99 1.41
CA SER A 596 -6.23 -20.32 0.52
C SER A 596 -6.77 -21.18 -0.63
N ILE A 597 -6.45 -22.49 -0.66
CA ILE A 597 -6.81 -23.40 -1.77
C ILE A 597 -8.31 -23.41 -2.11
N LYS A 598 -9.16 -23.18 -1.12
CA LYS A 598 -10.62 -23.13 -1.28
C LYS A 598 -11.11 -21.88 -2.00
N VAL A 599 -10.47 -20.74 -1.81
CA VAL A 599 -11.01 -19.43 -2.19
C VAL A 599 -10.23 -18.74 -3.31
N ASP A 600 -8.97 -19.10 -3.51
CA ASP A 600 -8.11 -18.47 -4.50
C ASP A 600 -8.62 -18.77 -5.93
N PRO A 601 -8.97 -17.73 -6.73
CA PRO A 601 -9.49 -17.88 -8.09
C PRO A 601 -8.54 -18.63 -9.02
N ARG A 602 -7.23 -18.56 -8.77
CA ARG A 602 -6.22 -19.24 -9.60
C ARG A 602 -6.36 -20.75 -9.61
N PHE A 603 -7.03 -21.33 -8.61
CA PHE A 603 -7.36 -22.77 -8.57
C PHE A 603 -8.68 -23.11 -9.26
N ASP A 604 -9.50 -22.14 -9.67
CA ASP A 604 -10.82 -22.42 -10.24
C ASP A 604 -10.79 -23.43 -11.41
N PRO A 605 -9.79 -23.37 -12.34
CA PRO A 605 -9.71 -24.37 -13.42
C PRO A 605 -9.39 -25.80 -12.97
N LEU A 606 -8.98 -25.99 -11.73
CA LEU A 606 -8.55 -27.28 -11.19
C LEU A 606 -9.58 -27.92 -10.25
N ARG A 607 -10.65 -27.19 -9.86
CA ARG A 607 -11.56 -27.60 -8.78
C ARG A 607 -12.29 -28.93 -9.06
N ASP A 608 -12.58 -29.24 -10.31
CA ASP A 608 -13.27 -30.48 -10.71
C ASP A 608 -12.33 -31.69 -10.84
N ASP A 609 -10.99 -31.48 -10.74
CA ASP A 609 -10.03 -32.60 -10.82
C ASP A 609 -9.97 -33.36 -9.49
N ALA A 610 -10.13 -34.67 -9.55
CA ALA A 610 -10.14 -35.53 -8.35
C ALA A 610 -8.85 -35.40 -7.50
N ARG A 611 -7.72 -35.12 -8.14
CA ARG A 611 -6.43 -34.89 -7.46
C ARG A 611 -6.48 -33.60 -6.65
N PHE A 612 -7.07 -32.53 -7.21
CA PHE A 612 -7.27 -31.27 -6.50
C PHE A 612 -8.21 -31.46 -5.30
N VAL A 613 -9.35 -32.13 -5.50
CA VAL A 613 -10.30 -32.42 -4.42
C VAL A 613 -9.65 -33.18 -3.27
N ALA A 614 -8.78 -34.16 -3.58
CA ALA A 614 -8.06 -34.92 -2.56
C ALA A 614 -7.09 -34.02 -1.75
N ILE A 615 -6.38 -33.10 -2.42
CA ILE A 615 -5.46 -32.17 -1.75
C ILE A 615 -6.24 -31.14 -0.91
N ALA A 616 -7.30 -30.53 -1.47
CA ALA A 616 -8.14 -29.57 -0.75
C ALA A 616 -8.75 -30.18 0.53
N LYS A 617 -9.18 -31.43 0.46
CA LYS A 617 -9.68 -32.16 1.65
C LYS A 617 -8.61 -32.36 2.72
N ARG A 618 -7.33 -32.53 2.35
CA ARG A 618 -6.22 -32.64 3.33
C ARG A 618 -5.98 -31.34 4.09
N VAL A 619 -6.19 -30.21 3.41
CA VAL A 619 -6.08 -28.86 4.04
C VAL A 619 -7.29 -28.58 4.95
N GLY A 620 -8.35 -29.39 4.88
CA GLY A 620 -9.58 -29.18 5.65
C GLY A 620 -10.44 -28.01 5.13
N ALA A 621 -10.27 -27.71 3.85
CA ALA A 621 -10.93 -26.58 3.19
C ALA A 621 -12.20 -27.02 2.42
#